data_fa18aed67bd04468de6a672d18020a95
#
_entry.id   fa18aed67bd04468de6a672d18020a95
#
_cell.length_a   1.000
_cell.length_b   1.000
_cell.length_c   1.000
_cell.angle_alpha   90.00
_cell.angle_beta   90.00
_cell.angle_gamma   90.00
#
_symmetry.space_group_name_H-M   'P 1'
#
loop_
_entity.id
_entity.type
_entity.pdbx_description
1 polymer ?
#
loop_
_entity_poly.entity_id
_entity_poly.type
_entity_poly.pdbx_seq_one_letter_code
_entity_poly.pdbx_strand_id
1 'polypeptide(L)'
;TGLLNLVGNGAHSDDELAAVMGHELSHALAKHANERISNQMLMQAGGQLLGATVGSRSGMLSGILNQAYGLGAQVGVLLPFGRKQEYEADKMGLVLMAIAGYDPRYAVNFWQKMAQSKGGGQQSELLSTHPSDANRIKAIEAYLPTALQYYKGQGSAPASSYSGSSSQSRRQSNARSVRANDVANYLNNR
;
A
#
# COMPACT_ATOMS: atom_id res chain seq x y z
N THR A 1 -11.94 -13.31 0.90
CA THR A 1 -13.03 -13.48 0.22
C THR A 1 -13.50 -12.21 -0.43
N GLY A 2 -13.59 -11.05 0.22
CA GLY A 2 -13.98 -9.79 -0.45
C GLY A 2 -12.99 -9.35 -1.52
N LEU A 3 -11.67 -9.46 -1.28
CA LEU A 3 -10.64 -9.14 -2.25
C LEU A 3 -10.71 -10.02 -3.50
N LEU A 4 -10.82 -11.34 -3.33
CA LEU A 4 -10.89 -12.26 -4.45
C LEU A 4 -12.14 -12.06 -5.30
N ASN A 5 -13.26 -11.66 -4.69
CA ASN A 5 -14.47 -11.31 -5.42
C ASN A 5 -14.30 -10.02 -6.23
N LEU A 6 -13.52 -9.06 -5.71
CA LEU A 6 -13.24 -7.80 -6.40
C LEU A 6 -12.31 -7.99 -7.61
N VAL A 7 -11.25 -8.79 -7.44
CA VAL A 7 -10.33 -9.17 -8.52
C VAL A 7 -11.04 -10.03 -9.56
N GLY A 8 -11.91 -10.97 -9.13
CA GLY A 8 -12.62 -11.88 -10.01
C GLY A 8 -11.71 -12.93 -10.66
N ASN A 9 -12.20 -13.53 -11.76
CA ASN A 9 -11.48 -14.57 -12.51
C ASN A 9 -11.21 -14.11 -13.97
N GLY A 10 -10.99 -12.81 -14.17
CA GLY A 10 -10.71 -12.24 -15.49
C GLY A 10 -9.30 -12.57 -16.00
N ALA A 11 -9.03 -12.27 -17.26
CA ALA A 11 -7.73 -12.54 -17.90
C ALA A 11 -6.53 -11.84 -17.22
N HIS A 12 -6.78 -10.80 -16.42
CA HIS A 12 -5.76 -9.99 -15.70
C HIS A 12 -5.95 -10.01 -14.20
N SER A 13 -6.64 -11.03 -13.66
CA SER A 13 -6.85 -11.19 -12.23
C SER A 13 -5.53 -11.31 -11.46
N ASP A 14 -4.52 -11.95 -12.04
CA ASP A 14 -3.20 -12.09 -11.43
C ASP A 14 -2.46 -10.75 -11.37
N ASP A 15 -2.59 -9.89 -12.40
CA ASP A 15 -2.03 -8.54 -12.43
C ASP A 15 -2.70 -7.66 -11.37
N GLU A 16 -4.03 -7.71 -11.25
CA GLU A 16 -4.76 -6.97 -10.21
C GLU A 16 -4.43 -7.46 -8.80
N LEU A 17 -4.27 -8.77 -8.62
CA LEU A 17 -3.84 -9.34 -7.34
C LEU A 17 -2.41 -8.91 -7.01
N ALA A 18 -1.51 -8.92 -8.01
CA ALA A 18 -0.13 -8.47 -7.85
C ALA A 18 -0.06 -6.98 -7.45
N ALA A 19 -0.99 -6.13 -7.91
CA ALA A 19 -1.08 -4.74 -7.49
C ALA A 19 -1.34 -4.62 -5.99
N VAL A 20 -2.27 -5.42 -5.44
CA VAL A 20 -2.54 -5.44 -4.00
C VAL A 20 -1.35 -5.98 -3.22
N MET A 21 -0.81 -7.13 -3.66
CA MET A 21 0.34 -7.74 -2.98
C MET A 21 1.56 -6.82 -2.98
N GLY A 22 1.81 -6.12 -4.09
CA GLY A 22 2.88 -5.13 -4.20
C GLY A 22 2.69 -3.95 -3.24
N HIS A 23 1.45 -3.46 -3.12
CA HIS A 23 1.09 -2.40 -2.18
C HIS A 23 1.33 -2.82 -0.72
N GLU A 24 0.83 -3.98 -0.30
CA GLU A 24 1.01 -4.51 1.07
C GLU A 24 2.49 -4.77 1.38
N LEU A 25 3.22 -5.37 0.43
CA LEU A 25 4.66 -5.60 0.58
C LEU A 25 5.42 -4.27 0.73
N SER A 26 4.99 -3.22 0.03
CA SER A 26 5.58 -1.88 0.13
C SER A 26 5.42 -1.28 1.51
N HIS A 27 4.26 -1.45 2.17
CA HIS A 27 4.07 -1.04 3.55
C HIS A 27 5.04 -1.73 4.50
N ALA A 28 5.30 -3.02 4.30
CA ALA A 28 6.25 -3.78 5.11
C ALA A 28 7.71 -3.33 4.87
N LEU A 29 8.11 -3.19 3.61
CA LEU A 29 9.47 -2.77 3.22
C LEU A 29 9.79 -1.34 3.67
N ALA A 30 8.84 -0.42 3.56
CA ALA A 30 8.97 0.95 4.02
C ALA A 30 8.81 1.11 5.54
N LYS A 31 8.48 0.02 6.26
CA LYS A 31 8.28 -0.01 7.73
C LYS A 31 7.20 0.98 8.20
N HIS A 32 6.16 1.18 7.41
CA HIS A 32 5.08 2.13 7.71
C HIS A 32 4.39 1.86 9.04
N ALA A 33 4.29 0.58 9.46
CA ALA A 33 3.75 0.22 10.77
C ALA A 33 4.61 0.79 11.91
N ASN A 34 5.94 0.69 11.81
CA ASN A 34 6.85 1.21 12.82
C ASN A 34 6.79 2.74 12.91
N GLU A 35 6.73 3.42 11.76
CA GLU A 35 6.58 4.88 11.72
C GLU A 35 5.25 5.32 12.34
N ARG A 36 4.17 4.60 12.06
CA ARG A 36 2.84 4.88 12.62
C ARG A 36 2.85 4.74 14.15
N ILE A 37 3.43 3.66 14.67
CA ILE A 37 3.58 3.44 16.12
C ILE A 37 4.43 4.55 16.75
N SER A 38 5.57 4.90 16.15
CA SER A 38 6.45 5.96 16.64
C SER A 38 5.75 7.32 16.70
N ASN A 39 5.00 7.66 15.66
CA ASN A 39 4.23 8.90 15.62
C ASN A 39 3.11 8.91 16.67
N GLN A 40 2.42 7.79 16.88
CA GLN A 40 1.41 7.67 17.94
C GLN A 40 2.02 7.84 19.33
N MET A 41 3.17 7.22 19.60
CA MET A 41 3.88 7.36 20.88
C MET A 41 4.31 8.82 21.11
N LEU A 42 4.84 9.48 20.08
CA LEU A 42 5.23 10.89 20.17
C LEU A 42 4.03 11.79 20.46
N MET A 43 2.89 11.55 19.80
CA MET A 43 1.66 12.31 20.05
C MET A 43 1.11 12.06 21.45
N GLN A 44 1.16 10.82 21.96
CA GLN A 44 0.74 10.50 23.33
C GLN A 44 1.65 11.20 24.36
N ALA A 45 2.96 11.17 24.17
CA ALA A 45 3.91 11.85 25.06
C ALA A 45 3.68 13.37 25.08
N GLY A 46 3.43 13.98 23.92
CA GLY A 46 3.07 15.39 23.81
C GLY A 46 1.77 15.75 24.56
N GLY A 47 0.73 14.91 24.43
CA GLY A 47 -0.53 15.06 25.15
C GLY A 47 -0.36 14.95 26.66
N GLN A 48 0.46 14.00 27.13
CA GLN A 48 0.77 13.86 28.56
C GLN A 48 1.51 15.07 29.13
N LEU A 49 2.48 15.59 28.37
CA LEU A 49 3.23 16.78 28.78
C LEU A 49 2.32 18.02 28.88
N LEU A 50 1.44 18.22 27.90
CA LEU A 50 0.42 19.27 27.94
C LEU A 50 -0.54 19.11 29.12
N GLY A 51 -1.01 17.90 29.39
CA GLY A 51 -1.85 17.58 30.54
C GLY A 51 -1.17 17.89 31.86
N ALA A 52 0.12 17.57 32.01
CA ALA A 52 0.90 17.84 33.21
C ALA A 52 1.12 19.36 33.47
N THR A 53 1.30 20.14 32.39
CA THR A 53 1.53 21.60 32.54
C THR A 53 0.26 22.41 32.78
N VAL A 54 -0.89 21.94 32.27
CA VAL A 54 -2.19 22.67 32.37
C VAL A 54 -3.10 22.07 33.43
N GLY A 55 -2.96 20.79 33.73
CA GLY A 55 -3.84 20.01 34.63
C GLY A 55 -3.86 20.50 36.10
N SER A 56 -2.90 21.34 36.49
CA SER A 56 -2.85 21.92 37.83
C SER A 56 -3.84 23.08 38.06
N ARG A 57 -4.52 23.59 37.02
CA ARG A 57 -5.36 24.79 37.11
C ARG A 57 -6.87 24.59 37.05
N SER A 58 -7.39 23.63 36.32
CA SER A 58 -8.78 23.17 36.40
C SER A 58 -8.98 21.90 35.56
N GLY A 59 -9.65 20.88 36.15
CA GLY A 59 -9.89 19.60 35.46
C GLY A 59 -10.75 19.74 34.18
N MET A 60 -11.64 20.73 34.12
CA MET A 60 -12.47 20.97 32.94
C MET A 60 -11.66 21.56 31.77
N LEU A 61 -10.73 22.49 32.05
CA LEU A 61 -9.88 23.10 31.01
C LEU A 61 -8.89 22.08 30.45
N SER A 62 -8.30 21.23 31.30
CA SER A 62 -7.39 20.16 30.84
C SER A 62 -8.09 19.13 29.97
N GLY A 63 -9.36 18.80 30.26
CA GLY A 63 -10.17 17.93 29.41
C GLY A 63 -10.41 18.49 28.00
N ILE A 64 -10.78 19.76 27.91
CA ILE A 64 -10.99 20.44 26.63
C ILE A 64 -9.68 20.53 25.82
N LEU A 65 -8.57 20.87 26.48
CA LEU A 65 -7.26 20.96 25.80
C LEU A 65 -6.76 19.61 25.32
N ASN A 66 -6.92 18.55 26.10
CA ASN A 66 -6.55 17.21 25.68
C ASN A 66 -7.39 16.72 24.48
N GLN A 67 -8.69 17.01 24.46
CA GLN A 67 -9.55 16.71 23.33
C GLN A 67 -9.15 17.50 22.09
N ALA A 68 -8.91 18.80 22.22
CA ALA A 68 -8.48 19.66 21.11
C ALA A 68 -7.10 19.24 20.57
N TYR A 69 -6.16 18.87 21.45
CA TYR A 69 -4.87 18.35 21.07
C TYR A 69 -5.00 17.01 20.33
N GLY A 70 -5.80 16.07 20.84
CA GLY A 70 -6.02 14.77 20.21
C GLY A 70 -6.61 14.91 18.80
N LEU A 71 -7.63 15.76 18.63
CA LEU A 71 -8.21 16.03 17.32
C LEU A 71 -7.21 16.75 16.39
N GLY A 72 -6.48 17.74 16.90
CA GLY A 72 -5.46 18.46 16.14
C GLY A 72 -4.32 17.56 15.69
N ALA A 73 -3.82 16.67 16.56
CA ALA A 73 -2.79 15.69 16.23
C ALA A 73 -3.28 14.67 15.19
N GLN A 74 -4.51 14.19 15.34
CA GLN A 74 -5.10 13.25 14.40
C GLN A 74 -5.29 13.87 13.02
N VAL A 75 -5.93 15.03 12.93
CA VAL A 75 -6.27 15.67 11.65
C VAL A 75 -5.04 16.34 11.02
N GLY A 76 -4.21 17.01 11.82
CA GLY A 76 -3.08 17.78 11.32
C GLY A 76 -1.81 17.00 11.07
N VAL A 77 -1.64 15.82 11.72
CA VAL A 77 -0.41 15.02 11.62
C VAL A 77 -0.68 13.60 11.12
N LEU A 78 -1.49 12.83 11.85
CA LEU A 78 -1.63 11.41 11.57
C LEU A 78 -2.32 11.11 10.25
N LEU A 79 -3.39 11.85 9.88
CA LEU A 79 -4.08 11.63 8.61
C LEU A 79 -3.23 12.02 7.39
N PRO A 80 -2.57 13.21 7.33
CA PRO A 80 -1.67 13.55 6.24
C PRO A 80 -0.51 12.57 6.11
N PHE A 81 0.04 12.13 7.25
CA PHE A 81 1.12 11.16 7.29
C PHE A 81 0.68 9.80 6.72
N GLY A 82 -0.49 9.30 7.12
CA GLY A 82 -1.07 8.09 6.58
C GLY A 82 -1.28 8.16 5.07
N ARG A 83 -1.80 9.28 4.55
CA ARG A 83 -1.93 9.48 3.09
C ARG A 83 -0.59 9.43 2.38
N LYS A 84 0.47 10.04 2.94
CA LYS A 84 1.81 9.99 2.36
C LYS A 84 2.30 8.54 2.25
N GLN A 85 2.07 7.73 3.28
CA GLN A 85 2.42 6.30 3.28
C GLN A 85 1.67 5.53 2.19
N GLU A 86 0.38 5.83 1.97
CA GLU A 86 -0.39 5.22 0.88
C GLU A 86 0.19 5.55 -0.50
N TYR A 87 0.52 6.83 -0.77
CA TYR A 87 1.17 7.22 -2.03
C TYR A 87 2.54 6.57 -2.23
N GLU A 88 3.31 6.40 -1.17
CA GLU A 88 4.60 5.71 -1.23
C GLU A 88 4.42 4.23 -1.51
N ALA A 89 3.47 3.57 -0.84
CA ALA A 89 3.13 2.18 -1.04
C ALA A 89 2.61 1.92 -2.47
N ASP A 90 1.78 2.80 -3.01
CA ASP A 90 1.30 2.71 -4.39
C ASP A 90 2.46 2.73 -5.40
N LYS A 91 3.37 3.72 -5.28
CA LYS A 91 4.51 3.86 -6.20
C LYS A 91 5.46 2.67 -6.13
N MET A 92 5.82 2.25 -4.91
CA MET A 92 6.66 1.06 -4.73
C MET A 92 5.98 -0.20 -5.24
N GLY A 93 4.69 -0.37 -4.93
CA GLY A 93 3.90 -1.52 -5.35
C GLY A 93 3.85 -1.67 -6.87
N LEU A 94 3.67 -0.56 -7.60
CA LEU A 94 3.72 -0.56 -9.06
C LEU A 94 5.05 -1.05 -9.61
N VAL A 95 6.17 -0.64 -9.01
CA VAL A 95 7.50 -1.07 -9.44
C VAL A 95 7.74 -2.52 -9.06
N LEU A 96 7.36 -2.95 -7.87
CA LEU A 96 7.53 -4.32 -7.41
C LEU A 96 6.75 -5.31 -8.29
N MET A 97 5.47 -5.01 -8.63
CA MET A 97 4.69 -5.85 -9.53
C MET A 97 5.30 -5.88 -10.94
N ALA A 98 5.80 -4.74 -11.46
CA ALA A 98 6.46 -4.66 -12.75
C ALA A 98 7.76 -5.50 -12.80
N ILE A 99 8.60 -5.42 -11.78
CA ILE A 99 9.82 -6.25 -11.64
C ILE A 99 9.46 -7.74 -11.59
N ALA A 100 8.35 -8.09 -10.90
CA ALA A 100 7.84 -9.45 -10.81
C ALA A 100 7.22 -9.97 -12.14
N GLY A 101 7.06 -9.11 -13.15
CA GLY A 101 6.55 -9.49 -14.47
C GLY A 101 5.04 -9.31 -14.63
N TYR A 102 4.37 -8.69 -13.66
CA TYR A 102 2.96 -8.32 -13.73
C TYR A 102 2.78 -6.91 -14.30
N ASP A 103 1.74 -6.72 -15.10
CA ASP A 103 1.51 -5.47 -15.80
C ASP A 103 0.97 -4.38 -14.87
N PRO A 104 1.74 -3.30 -14.59
CA PRO A 104 1.33 -2.28 -13.62
C PRO A 104 0.13 -1.44 -14.06
N ARG A 105 -0.29 -1.50 -15.33
CA ARG A 105 -1.48 -0.80 -15.82
C ARG A 105 -2.76 -1.32 -15.15
N TYR A 106 -2.80 -2.60 -14.77
CA TYR A 106 -3.95 -3.19 -14.09
C TYR A 106 -4.11 -2.77 -12.63
N ALA A 107 -3.10 -2.17 -12.03
CA ALA A 107 -3.25 -1.53 -10.72
C ALA A 107 -4.29 -0.39 -10.76
N VAL A 108 -4.32 0.42 -11.83
CA VAL A 108 -5.33 1.47 -12.00
C VAL A 108 -6.73 0.85 -12.03
N ASN A 109 -6.92 -0.22 -12.81
CA ASN A 109 -8.20 -0.91 -12.90
C ASN A 109 -8.67 -1.43 -11.55
N PHE A 110 -7.77 -2.06 -10.78
CA PHE A 110 -8.07 -2.55 -9.44
C PHE A 110 -8.53 -1.42 -8.50
N TRP A 111 -7.76 -0.33 -8.41
CA TRP A 111 -8.09 0.79 -7.52
C TRP A 111 -9.37 1.52 -7.93
N GLN A 112 -9.67 1.59 -9.23
CA GLN A 112 -10.94 2.12 -9.74
C GLN A 112 -12.12 1.22 -9.36
N LYS A 113 -12.02 -0.10 -9.54
CA LYS A 113 -13.04 -1.07 -9.10
C LYS A 113 -13.29 -0.95 -7.59
N MET A 114 -12.21 -0.85 -6.81
CA MET A 114 -12.28 -0.71 -5.36
C MET A 114 -12.97 0.61 -4.95
N ALA A 115 -12.67 1.71 -5.62
CA ALA A 115 -13.33 2.99 -5.36
C ALA A 115 -14.84 2.95 -5.69
N GLN A 116 -15.23 2.24 -6.74
CA GLN A 116 -16.64 2.07 -7.13
C GLN A 116 -17.41 1.16 -6.17
N SER A 117 -16.75 0.21 -5.53
CA SER A 117 -17.38 -0.73 -4.58
C SER A 117 -17.81 -0.11 -3.25
N LYS A 118 -17.49 1.16 -3.00
CA LYS A 118 -17.85 1.91 -1.77
C LYS A 118 -19.35 2.02 -1.49
N GLY A 119 -20.22 1.75 -2.47
CA GLY A 119 -21.69 1.82 -2.34
C GLY A 119 -22.40 0.50 -2.04
N GLY A 120 -21.71 -0.63 -2.06
CA GLY A 120 -22.29 -1.95 -1.80
C GLY A 120 -22.05 -2.38 -0.35
N GLY A 121 -23.08 -2.90 0.32
CA GLY A 121 -23.13 -3.21 1.76
C GLY A 121 -22.08 -4.16 2.36
N GLN A 122 -21.05 -4.57 1.60
CA GLN A 122 -19.83 -5.22 2.08
C GLN A 122 -18.64 -4.37 1.71
N GLN A 123 -18.32 -3.40 2.56
CA GLN A 123 -17.04 -2.69 2.49
C GLN A 123 -15.92 -3.71 2.66
N SER A 124 -15.05 -3.86 1.66
CA SER A 124 -13.90 -4.76 1.81
C SER A 124 -13.01 -4.23 2.94
N GLU A 125 -12.48 -5.12 3.77
CA GLU A 125 -11.53 -4.79 4.85
C GLU A 125 -10.38 -3.91 4.33
N LEU A 126 -9.93 -4.17 3.11
CA LEU A 126 -8.92 -3.38 2.42
C LEU A 126 -9.30 -1.91 2.25
N LEU A 127 -10.59 -1.60 1.94
CA LEU A 127 -11.08 -0.22 1.82
C LEU A 127 -11.10 0.54 3.14
N SER A 128 -11.31 -0.16 4.26
CA SER A 128 -11.34 0.47 5.58
C SER A 128 -9.92 0.81 6.07
N THR A 129 -8.95 -0.01 5.71
CA THR A 129 -7.53 0.18 6.09
C THR A 129 -6.75 1.04 5.08
N HIS A 130 -7.12 0.98 3.79
CA HIS A 130 -6.47 1.69 2.68
C HIS A 130 -7.49 2.48 1.86
N PRO A 131 -7.89 3.68 2.32
CA PRO A 131 -8.88 4.50 1.62
C PRO A 131 -8.42 4.84 0.20
N SER A 132 -9.15 4.37 -0.81
CA SER A 132 -8.93 4.79 -2.20
C SER A 132 -9.69 6.09 -2.46
N ASP A 133 -9.02 7.09 -2.98
CA ASP A 133 -9.62 8.32 -3.47
C ASP A 133 -9.14 8.65 -4.90
N ALA A 134 -9.82 9.58 -5.55
CA ALA A 134 -9.51 9.97 -6.92
C ALA A 134 -8.08 10.55 -7.07
N ASN A 135 -7.50 11.11 -6.01
CA ASN A 135 -6.15 11.66 -6.05
C ASN A 135 -5.11 10.55 -6.03
N ARG A 136 -5.34 9.46 -5.27
CA ARG A 136 -4.47 8.28 -5.31
C ARG A 136 -4.46 7.66 -6.70
N ILE A 137 -5.64 7.45 -7.31
CA ILE A 137 -5.75 6.89 -8.67
C ILE A 137 -4.98 7.77 -9.67
N LYS A 138 -5.15 9.10 -9.64
CA LYS A 138 -4.38 10.01 -10.49
C LYS A 138 -2.87 9.93 -10.26
N ALA A 139 -2.44 9.78 -9.01
CA ALA A 139 -1.01 9.64 -8.69
C ALA A 139 -0.43 8.31 -9.20
N ILE A 140 -1.20 7.23 -9.14
CA ILE A 140 -0.85 5.93 -9.71
C ILE A 140 -0.70 6.06 -11.23
N GLU A 141 -1.70 6.65 -11.92
CA GLU A 141 -1.67 6.89 -13.37
C GLU A 141 -0.45 7.73 -13.77
N ALA A 142 -0.16 8.80 -13.04
CA ALA A 142 0.99 9.65 -13.31
C ALA A 142 2.34 8.94 -13.11
N TYR A 143 2.40 7.92 -12.25
CA TYR A 143 3.62 7.15 -11.98
C TYR A 143 3.80 5.93 -12.89
N LEU A 144 2.77 5.51 -13.63
CA LEU A 144 2.82 4.36 -14.55
C LEU A 144 4.00 4.42 -15.53
N PRO A 145 4.33 5.55 -16.19
CA PRO A 145 5.48 5.59 -17.10
C PRO A 145 6.79 5.20 -16.44
N THR A 146 6.98 5.54 -15.17
CA THR A 146 8.15 5.14 -14.38
C THR A 146 8.12 3.64 -14.07
N ALA A 147 7.00 3.11 -13.61
CA ALA A 147 6.86 1.70 -13.28
C ALA A 147 7.05 0.80 -14.53
N LEU A 148 6.54 1.23 -15.68
CA LEU A 148 6.67 0.51 -16.95
C LEU A 148 8.11 0.32 -17.42
N GLN A 149 9.06 1.16 -16.97
CA GLN A 149 10.49 0.96 -17.26
C GLN A 149 11.05 -0.34 -16.66
N TYR A 150 10.42 -0.82 -15.59
CA TYR A 150 10.77 -2.08 -14.91
C TYR A 150 10.00 -3.29 -15.44
N TYR A 151 8.93 -3.06 -16.22
CA TYR A 151 8.08 -4.13 -16.75
C TYR A 151 8.69 -4.74 -18.01
N LYS A 152 8.98 -6.05 -17.97
CA LYS A 152 9.57 -6.80 -19.10
C LYS A 152 8.58 -7.78 -19.76
N GLY A 153 7.30 -7.69 -19.40
CA GLY A 153 6.24 -8.57 -19.93
C GLY A 153 6.03 -9.85 -19.11
N GLN A 154 4.87 -10.47 -19.30
CA GLN A 154 4.56 -11.77 -18.69
C GLN A 154 5.53 -12.84 -19.20
N GLY A 155 6.05 -13.67 -18.29
CA GLY A 155 7.08 -14.68 -18.57
C GLY A 155 8.46 -14.27 -18.06
N SER A 156 8.62 -13.06 -17.51
CA SER A 156 9.85 -12.59 -16.85
C SER A 156 9.88 -12.91 -15.35
N ALA A 157 8.77 -13.39 -14.78
CA ALA A 157 8.72 -13.83 -13.39
C ALA A 157 9.63 -15.05 -13.18
N PRO A 158 10.39 -15.14 -12.07
CA PRO A 158 11.16 -16.32 -11.77
C PRO A 158 10.20 -17.51 -11.64
N ALA A 159 10.47 -18.58 -12.38
CA ALA A 159 9.76 -19.83 -12.18
C ALA A 159 9.93 -20.23 -10.71
N SER A 160 8.84 -20.25 -9.95
CA SER A 160 8.84 -20.79 -8.59
C SER A 160 9.29 -22.23 -8.66
N SER A 161 10.46 -22.55 -8.12
CA SER A 161 10.98 -23.91 -7.99
C SER A 161 10.25 -24.67 -6.87
N TYR A 162 8.93 -24.55 -6.82
CA TYR A 162 8.12 -25.42 -5.99
C TYR A 162 7.82 -26.70 -6.79
N SER A 163 8.63 -27.73 -6.61
CA SER A 163 8.42 -29.04 -7.21
C SER A 163 7.26 -29.76 -6.49
N GLY A 164 6.05 -29.40 -6.88
CA GLY A 164 4.85 -30.20 -6.65
C GLY A 164 4.65 -31.06 -7.88
N SER A 165 4.89 -32.35 -7.76
CA SER A 165 4.72 -33.37 -8.81
C SER A 165 3.31 -33.35 -9.40
N SER A 166 3.14 -32.80 -10.61
CA SER A 166 2.13 -33.24 -11.57
C SER A 166 2.56 -32.85 -12.97
N SER A 167 2.68 -33.88 -13.80
CA SER A 167 3.00 -33.86 -15.22
C SER A 167 2.05 -32.94 -16.01
N GLN A 168 2.54 -31.86 -16.63
CA GLN A 168 2.07 -31.43 -17.96
C GLN A 168 2.97 -30.37 -18.57
N SER A 169 3.35 -30.66 -19.81
CA SER A 169 3.71 -29.76 -20.91
C SER A 169 4.82 -28.74 -20.72
N ARG A 170 5.98 -29.17 -21.15
CA ARG A 170 7.19 -28.44 -21.50
C ARG A 170 6.89 -27.25 -22.41
N ARG A 171 6.71 -26.04 -21.85
CA ARG A 171 7.01 -24.80 -22.56
C ARG A 171 8.32 -24.27 -21.99
N GLN A 172 9.37 -24.35 -22.79
CA GLN A 172 10.64 -23.65 -22.54
C GLN A 172 10.35 -22.16 -22.67
N SER A 173 10.11 -21.50 -21.54
CA SER A 173 10.22 -20.05 -21.43
C SER A 173 11.58 -19.73 -20.82
N ASN A 174 12.42 -18.97 -21.53
CA ASN A 174 13.62 -18.34 -21.00
C ASN A 174 13.19 -17.30 -19.95
N ALA A 175 12.74 -17.75 -18.78
CA ALA A 175 12.46 -16.92 -17.64
C ALA A 175 13.80 -16.36 -17.13
N ARG A 176 14.07 -15.12 -17.52
CA ARG A 176 15.20 -14.37 -16.98
C ARG A 176 14.89 -14.11 -15.51
N SER A 177 15.63 -14.73 -14.60
CA SER A 177 15.44 -14.54 -13.17
C SER A 177 15.43 -13.05 -12.85
N VAL A 178 14.36 -12.60 -12.16
CA VAL A 178 14.34 -11.27 -11.54
C VAL A 178 15.55 -11.22 -10.62
N ARG A 179 16.51 -10.35 -10.95
CA ARG A 179 17.71 -10.23 -10.12
C ARG A 179 17.28 -9.52 -8.85
N ALA A 180 17.58 -10.12 -7.70
CA ALA A 180 17.41 -9.48 -6.40
C ALA A 180 18.00 -8.05 -6.39
N ASN A 181 19.02 -7.83 -7.23
CA ASN A 181 19.63 -6.53 -7.49
C ASN A 181 18.67 -5.48 -8.06
N ASP A 182 17.65 -5.86 -8.85
CA ASP A 182 16.71 -4.88 -9.44
C ASP A 182 15.84 -4.24 -8.34
N VAL A 183 15.39 -5.05 -7.38
CA VAL A 183 14.63 -4.56 -6.21
C VAL A 183 15.55 -3.74 -5.29
N ALA A 184 16.74 -4.25 -4.99
CA ALA A 184 17.70 -3.55 -4.14
C ALA A 184 18.10 -2.20 -4.74
N ASN A 185 18.38 -2.15 -6.04
CA ASN A 185 18.70 -0.90 -6.74
C ASN A 185 17.54 0.10 -6.69
N TYR A 186 16.29 -0.36 -6.86
CA TYR A 186 15.14 0.52 -6.73
C TYR A 186 15.01 1.08 -5.31
N LEU A 187 15.15 0.22 -4.28
CA LEU A 187 15.00 0.63 -2.88
C LEU A 187 16.11 1.59 -2.42
N ASN A 188 17.32 1.47 -2.98
CA ASN A 188 18.45 2.33 -2.63
C ASN A 188 18.44 3.70 -3.33
N ASN A 189 17.68 3.85 -4.44
CA ASN A 189 17.64 5.07 -5.26
C ASN A 189 16.37 5.91 -5.08
N ARG A 190 15.58 5.66 -4.03
CA ARG A 190 14.35 6.41 -3.75
C ARG A 190 14.56 7.52 -2.69
#